data_5a5b579a84e28e10be1ac872ff925976
#
_entry.id   5a5b579a84e28e10be1ac872ff925976
#
_cell.length_a   1.000
_cell.length_b   1.000
_cell.length_c   1.000
_cell.angle_alpha   90.00
_cell.angle_beta   90.00
_cell.angle_gamma   90.00
#
_symmetry.space_group_name_H-M   'P 1'
#
loop_
_entity.id
_entity.type
_entity.pdbx_description
1 polymer ?
#
loop_
_entity_poly.entity_id
_entity_poly.type
_entity_poly.pdbx_seq_one_letter_code
_entity_poly.pdbx_strand_id
1 'polypeptide(L)'
;MTVVRGISILAVSLLGSIAGAQQKIAFVDSRIIVERAPGAIAAQAALKKEGDELQARVQTWQDSLKAMVDAYEKTKATLPPATRTTREKAIQDKQADYAKRAEELDQQMQVRQQELSQPVMAQIREMLEEVRVEGGYTAILDVAASGVIVAMDKNLDLTEKVIGRLKPLPVAAKADTSKAAGAKPAPAGLTKKPPTQ
;
A
#
# COMPACT_ATOMS: atom_id res chain seq x y z
N MET A 1 56.37 48.45 61.64
CA MET A 1 54.96 48.07 61.76
C MET A 1 54.32 48.27 60.40
N THR A 2 54.16 47.22 59.61
CA THR A 2 53.39 47.29 58.37
C THR A 2 52.78 45.93 58.13
N VAL A 3 51.49 45.84 58.29
CA VAL A 3 50.67 44.64 58.11
C VAL A 3 50.28 44.52 56.60
N VAL A 4 50.79 43.46 55.92
CA VAL A 4 50.42 43.13 54.57
C VAL A 4 49.25 42.15 54.65
N ARG A 5 48.06 42.57 54.26
CA ARG A 5 46.86 41.76 54.12
C ARG A 5 46.91 40.98 52.80
N GLY A 6 47.06 39.65 52.93
CA GLY A 6 46.93 38.78 51.76
C GLY A 6 45.47 38.63 51.33
N ILE A 7 45.20 38.94 50.08
CA ILE A 7 43.92 38.66 49.43
C ILE A 7 44.06 37.32 48.76
N SER A 8 43.40 36.28 49.33
CA SER A 8 43.27 34.98 48.70
C SER A 8 42.16 35.05 47.66
N ILE A 9 42.49 35.00 46.36
CA ILE A 9 41.57 34.91 45.26
C ILE A 9 41.20 33.44 45.08
N LEU A 10 39.98 33.06 45.53
CA LEU A 10 39.41 31.74 45.34
C LEU A 10 38.86 31.69 43.90
N ALA A 11 39.67 31.17 42.96
CA ALA A 11 39.22 30.90 41.59
C ALA A 11 38.35 29.63 41.59
N VAL A 12 37.04 29.82 41.64
CA VAL A 12 36.06 28.72 41.42
C VAL A 12 36.04 28.40 39.93
N SER A 13 36.76 27.33 39.56
CA SER A 13 36.72 26.78 38.21
C SER A 13 35.39 26.06 37.99
N LEU A 14 34.43 26.72 37.35
CA LEU A 14 33.19 26.14 36.87
C LEU A 14 33.53 25.34 35.59
N LEU A 15 34.06 24.12 35.75
CA LEU A 15 34.11 23.15 34.66
C LEU A 15 32.67 22.68 34.38
N GLY A 16 31.97 23.41 33.53
CA GLY A 16 30.71 22.95 32.93
C GLY A 16 30.99 21.68 32.14
N SER A 17 30.62 20.53 32.70
CA SER A 17 30.58 19.27 31.96
C SER A 17 29.61 19.45 30.79
N ILE A 18 30.12 19.72 29.58
CA ILE A 18 29.38 19.56 28.35
C ILE A 18 29.18 18.05 28.20
N ALA A 19 28.13 17.52 28.82
CA ALA A 19 27.62 16.19 28.49
C ALA A 19 27.16 16.26 27.06
N GLY A 20 28.07 15.99 26.13
CA GLY A 20 27.74 15.81 24.73
C GLY A 20 26.65 14.73 24.68
N ALA A 21 25.45 15.11 24.34
CA ALA A 21 24.35 14.16 24.12
C ALA A 21 24.82 13.18 23.07
N GLN A 22 25.27 11.99 23.50
CA GLN A 22 25.71 10.94 22.58
C GLN A 22 24.50 10.53 21.75
N GLN A 23 24.51 10.87 20.46
CA GLN A 23 23.42 10.52 19.52
C GLN A 23 23.36 9.00 19.43
N LYS A 24 22.27 8.44 19.94
CA LYS A 24 22.01 7.00 19.89
C LYS A 24 21.27 6.68 18.59
N ILE A 25 21.94 6.02 17.67
CA ILE A 25 21.38 5.59 16.38
C ILE A 25 21.16 4.09 16.42
N ALA A 26 20.02 3.62 15.92
CA ALA A 26 19.69 2.22 15.74
C ALA A 26 19.39 1.90 14.27
N PHE A 27 19.19 0.63 13.98
CA PHE A 27 18.99 0.12 12.63
C PHE A 27 17.80 -0.82 12.57
N VAL A 28 17.20 -0.94 11.37
CA VAL A 28 16.19 -1.95 11.04
C VAL A 28 16.39 -2.41 9.61
N ASP A 29 15.97 -3.62 9.28
CA ASP A 29 15.77 -4.09 7.90
C ASP A 29 14.28 -4.04 7.60
N SER A 30 13.85 -3.04 6.86
CA SER A 30 12.43 -2.86 6.51
C SER A 30 11.89 -3.98 5.64
N ARG A 31 12.73 -4.66 4.82
CA ARG A 31 12.29 -5.81 4.01
C ARG A 31 11.89 -6.97 4.90
N ILE A 32 12.72 -7.29 5.89
CA ILE A 32 12.43 -8.38 6.86
C ILE A 32 11.19 -8.03 7.68
N ILE A 33 11.06 -6.76 8.11
CA ILE A 33 9.87 -6.31 8.84
C ILE A 33 8.61 -6.52 8.00
N VAL A 34 8.60 -6.04 6.74
CA VAL A 34 7.43 -6.18 5.87
C VAL A 34 7.15 -7.65 5.55
N GLU A 35 8.17 -8.45 5.26
CA GLU A 35 8.01 -9.87 4.96
C GLU A 35 7.36 -10.64 6.11
N ARG A 36 7.72 -10.30 7.37
CA ARG A 36 7.29 -11.03 8.56
C ARG A 36 6.17 -10.35 9.34
N ALA A 37 5.75 -9.15 8.95
CA ALA A 37 4.62 -8.46 9.58
C ALA A 37 3.33 -9.29 9.43
N PRO A 38 2.59 -9.58 10.53
CA PRO A 38 1.36 -10.37 10.45
C PRO A 38 0.31 -9.74 9.51
N GLY A 39 0.23 -8.40 9.51
CA GLY A 39 -0.66 -7.66 8.60
C GLY A 39 -0.26 -7.80 7.13
N ALA A 40 1.04 -7.84 6.80
CA ALA A 40 1.51 -8.03 5.44
C ALA A 40 1.25 -9.45 4.92
N ILE A 41 1.46 -10.47 5.77
CA ILE A 41 1.16 -11.86 5.44
C ILE A 41 -0.34 -12.02 5.13
N ALA A 42 -1.21 -11.42 5.96
CA ALA A 42 -2.65 -11.44 5.74
C ALA A 42 -3.05 -10.70 4.45
N ALA A 43 -2.44 -9.54 4.18
CA ALA A 43 -2.65 -8.77 2.96
C ALA A 43 -2.24 -9.54 1.70
N GLN A 44 -1.09 -10.21 1.72
CA GLN A 44 -0.62 -11.05 0.61
C GLN A 44 -1.55 -12.24 0.36
N ALA A 45 -2.01 -12.90 1.43
CA ALA A 45 -2.95 -14.01 1.30
C ALA A 45 -4.28 -13.56 0.68
N ALA A 46 -4.78 -12.39 1.07
CA ALA A 46 -5.99 -11.79 0.50
C ALA A 46 -5.81 -11.44 -0.98
N LEU A 47 -4.70 -10.77 -1.33
CA LEU A 47 -4.39 -10.43 -2.72
C LEU A 47 -4.26 -11.66 -3.60
N LYS A 48 -3.58 -12.71 -3.09
CA LYS A 48 -3.46 -13.96 -3.82
C LYS A 48 -4.82 -14.58 -4.10
N LYS A 49 -5.68 -14.69 -3.08
CA LYS A 49 -7.03 -15.24 -3.23
C LYS A 49 -7.85 -14.45 -4.26
N GLU A 50 -7.83 -13.12 -4.15
CA GLU A 50 -8.54 -12.25 -5.07
C GLU A 50 -7.98 -12.35 -6.50
N GLY A 51 -6.66 -12.47 -6.66
CA GLY A 51 -6.02 -12.71 -7.95
C GLY A 51 -6.42 -14.03 -8.58
N ASP A 52 -6.44 -15.12 -7.80
CA ASP A 52 -6.88 -16.44 -8.27
C ASP A 52 -8.35 -16.40 -8.76
N GLU A 53 -9.24 -15.69 -8.03
CA GLU A 53 -10.64 -15.50 -8.42
C GLU A 53 -10.77 -14.70 -9.73
N LEU A 54 -9.97 -13.65 -9.90
CA LEU A 54 -9.98 -12.84 -11.13
C LEU A 54 -9.43 -13.61 -12.31
N GLN A 55 -8.38 -14.38 -12.12
CA GLN A 55 -7.82 -15.25 -13.17
C GLN A 55 -8.84 -16.29 -13.64
N ALA A 56 -9.59 -16.92 -12.73
CA ALA A 56 -10.66 -17.84 -13.08
C ALA A 56 -11.77 -17.16 -13.91
N ARG A 57 -12.12 -15.90 -13.61
CA ARG A 57 -13.07 -15.12 -14.40
C ARG A 57 -12.56 -14.82 -15.81
N VAL A 58 -11.28 -14.40 -15.92
CA VAL A 58 -10.65 -14.15 -17.23
C VAL A 58 -10.63 -15.43 -18.05
N GLN A 59 -10.29 -16.57 -17.47
CA GLN A 59 -10.32 -17.87 -18.14
C GLN A 59 -11.73 -18.19 -18.68
N THR A 60 -12.76 -17.97 -17.87
CA THR A 60 -14.16 -18.17 -18.30
C THR A 60 -14.52 -17.30 -19.52
N TRP A 61 -14.03 -16.04 -19.57
CA TRP A 61 -14.26 -15.17 -20.72
C TRP A 61 -13.51 -15.67 -21.97
N GLN A 62 -12.27 -16.10 -21.82
CA GLN A 62 -11.48 -16.67 -22.92
C GLN A 62 -12.14 -17.94 -23.49
N ASP A 63 -12.60 -18.83 -22.62
CA ASP A 63 -13.29 -20.06 -23.04
C ASP A 63 -14.61 -19.74 -23.76
N SER A 64 -15.37 -18.75 -23.26
CA SER A 64 -16.60 -18.29 -23.90
C SER A 64 -16.33 -17.70 -25.30
N LEU A 65 -15.29 -16.87 -25.43
CA LEU A 65 -14.89 -16.30 -26.71
C LEU A 65 -14.43 -17.38 -27.68
N LYS A 66 -13.59 -18.30 -27.21
CA LYS A 66 -13.13 -19.45 -28.01
C LYS A 66 -14.29 -20.29 -28.51
N ALA A 67 -15.25 -20.63 -27.65
CA ALA A 67 -16.45 -21.38 -28.07
C ALA A 67 -17.28 -20.64 -29.14
N MET A 68 -17.37 -19.30 -29.04
CA MET A 68 -18.07 -18.47 -30.01
C MET A 68 -17.34 -18.46 -31.35
N VAL A 69 -16.01 -18.35 -31.37
CA VAL A 69 -15.18 -18.43 -32.59
C VAL A 69 -15.29 -19.82 -33.22
N ASP A 70 -15.12 -20.89 -32.43
CA ASP A 70 -15.20 -22.28 -32.91
C ASP A 70 -16.56 -22.60 -33.53
N ALA A 71 -17.65 -22.09 -32.92
CA ALA A 71 -19.00 -22.24 -33.47
C ALA A 71 -19.20 -21.48 -34.81
N TYR A 72 -18.61 -20.30 -34.90
CA TYR A 72 -18.61 -19.53 -36.15
C TYR A 72 -17.83 -20.24 -37.24
N GLU A 73 -16.61 -20.68 -36.99
CA GLU A 73 -15.74 -21.36 -37.96
C GLU A 73 -16.39 -22.61 -38.54
N LYS A 74 -17.10 -23.40 -37.73
CA LYS A 74 -17.83 -24.61 -38.16
C LYS A 74 -18.98 -24.32 -39.13
N THR A 75 -19.58 -23.12 -39.08
CA THR A 75 -20.78 -22.78 -39.81
C THR A 75 -20.59 -21.72 -40.88
N LYS A 76 -19.48 -20.99 -40.89
CA LYS A 76 -19.25 -19.81 -41.73
C LYS A 76 -19.44 -20.07 -43.23
N ALA A 77 -19.07 -21.27 -43.70
CA ALA A 77 -19.19 -21.64 -45.12
C ALA A 77 -20.65 -21.74 -45.59
N THR A 78 -21.58 -22.06 -44.70
CA THR A 78 -23.01 -22.26 -44.99
C THR A 78 -23.88 -21.05 -44.65
N LEU A 79 -23.31 -20.05 -43.93
CA LEU A 79 -24.06 -18.87 -43.52
C LEU A 79 -24.28 -17.87 -44.67
N PRO A 80 -25.45 -17.22 -44.74
CA PRO A 80 -25.69 -16.08 -45.64
C PRO A 80 -24.71 -14.93 -45.31
N PRO A 81 -24.32 -14.12 -46.32
CA PRO A 81 -23.33 -13.03 -46.11
C PRO A 81 -23.69 -12.07 -44.97
N ALA A 82 -24.94 -11.63 -44.88
CA ALA A 82 -25.39 -10.73 -43.82
C ALA A 82 -25.27 -11.33 -42.41
N THR A 83 -25.61 -12.63 -42.28
CA THR A 83 -25.48 -13.35 -41.01
C THR A 83 -24.00 -13.53 -40.60
N ARG A 84 -23.14 -13.75 -41.61
CA ARG A 84 -21.68 -13.87 -41.39
C ARG A 84 -21.13 -12.58 -40.82
N THR A 85 -21.39 -11.43 -41.47
CA THR A 85 -20.96 -10.11 -41.00
C THR A 85 -21.48 -9.81 -39.59
N THR A 86 -22.72 -10.17 -39.28
CA THR A 86 -23.29 -9.98 -37.93
C THR A 86 -22.55 -10.80 -36.87
N ARG A 87 -22.19 -12.05 -37.16
CA ARG A 87 -21.46 -12.91 -36.24
C ARG A 87 -20.00 -12.47 -36.04
N GLU A 88 -19.33 -12.06 -37.11
CA GLU A 88 -17.98 -11.51 -37.07
C GLU A 88 -17.96 -10.27 -36.20
N LYS A 89 -18.91 -9.35 -36.40
CA LYS A 89 -19.04 -8.17 -35.55
C LYS A 89 -19.25 -8.53 -34.06
N ALA A 90 -20.13 -9.49 -33.78
CA ALA A 90 -20.40 -9.93 -32.43
C ALA A 90 -19.15 -10.53 -31.74
N ILE A 91 -18.28 -11.25 -32.47
CA ILE A 91 -17.02 -11.76 -32.00
C ILE A 91 -16.07 -10.61 -31.69
N GLN A 92 -15.93 -9.63 -32.61
CA GLN A 92 -15.09 -8.45 -32.40
C GLN A 92 -15.53 -7.61 -31.19
N ASP A 93 -16.85 -7.36 -31.09
CA ASP A 93 -17.44 -6.62 -29.96
C ASP A 93 -17.15 -7.34 -28.62
N LYS A 94 -17.23 -8.68 -28.62
CA LYS A 94 -16.92 -9.49 -27.43
C LYS A 94 -15.45 -9.47 -27.05
N GLN A 95 -14.56 -9.49 -28.06
CA GLN A 95 -13.12 -9.33 -27.83
C GLN A 95 -12.78 -7.99 -27.19
N ALA A 96 -13.35 -6.91 -27.73
CA ALA A 96 -13.17 -5.56 -27.22
C ALA A 96 -13.72 -5.41 -25.79
N ASP A 97 -14.91 -5.97 -25.52
CA ASP A 97 -15.50 -6.00 -24.17
C ASP A 97 -14.58 -6.72 -23.14
N TYR A 98 -14.04 -7.87 -23.53
CA TYR A 98 -13.16 -8.62 -22.65
C TYR A 98 -11.80 -7.95 -22.41
N ALA A 99 -11.22 -7.33 -23.45
CA ALA A 99 -10.00 -6.55 -23.30
C ALA A 99 -10.19 -5.38 -22.32
N LYS A 100 -11.29 -4.64 -22.47
CA LYS A 100 -11.64 -3.56 -21.54
C LYS A 100 -11.82 -4.05 -20.09
N ARG A 101 -12.55 -5.16 -19.91
CA ARG A 101 -12.75 -5.74 -18.58
C ARG A 101 -11.46 -6.23 -17.95
N ALA A 102 -10.53 -6.78 -18.73
CA ALA A 102 -9.22 -7.20 -18.25
C ALA A 102 -8.43 -5.99 -17.71
N GLU A 103 -8.41 -4.88 -18.46
CA GLU A 103 -7.78 -3.64 -18.00
C GLU A 103 -8.41 -3.08 -16.71
N GLU A 104 -9.76 -3.09 -16.62
CA GLU A 104 -10.48 -2.69 -15.41
C GLU A 104 -10.11 -3.56 -14.20
N LEU A 105 -9.91 -4.87 -14.39
CA LEU A 105 -9.49 -5.79 -13.33
C LEU A 105 -8.06 -5.50 -12.88
N ASP A 106 -7.14 -5.22 -13.80
CA ASP A 106 -5.76 -4.87 -13.46
C ASP A 106 -5.72 -3.59 -12.62
N GLN A 107 -6.48 -2.58 -13.01
CA GLN A 107 -6.62 -1.33 -12.24
C GLN A 107 -7.20 -1.60 -10.83
N GLN A 108 -8.24 -2.43 -10.73
CA GLN A 108 -8.82 -2.82 -9.44
C GLN A 108 -7.81 -3.53 -8.56
N MET A 109 -6.98 -4.41 -9.10
CA MET A 109 -5.93 -5.10 -8.34
C MET A 109 -4.86 -4.14 -7.83
N GLN A 110 -4.45 -3.16 -8.63
CA GLN A 110 -3.49 -2.13 -8.20
C GLN A 110 -4.04 -1.31 -7.03
N VAL A 111 -5.29 -0.85 -7.14
CA VAL A 111 -5.97 -0.12 -6.05
C VAL A 111 -6.05 -1.01 -4.80
N ARG A 112 -6.45 -2.26 -4.97
CA ARG A 112 -6.57 -3.21 -3.86
C ARG A 112 -5.25 -3.48 -3.15
N GLN A 113 -4.17 -3.59 -3.90
CA GLN A 113 -2.83 -3.72 -3.34
C GLN A 113 -2.46 -2.51 -2.47
N GLN A 114 -2.79 -1.29 -2.92
CA GLN A 114 -2.55 -0.08 -2.13
C GLN A 114 -3.40 -0.06 -0.86
N GLU A 115 -4.71 -0.36 -0.96
CA GLU A 115 -5.62 -0.42 0.19
C GLU A 115 -5.14 -1.37 1.28
N LEU A 116 -4.61 -2.53 0.90
CA LEU A 116 -4.13 -3.53 1.83
C LEU A 116 -2.73 -3.21 2.39
N SER A 117 -1.87 -2.56 1.62
CA SER A 117 -0.51 -2.23 2.05
C SER A 117 -0.45 -0.98 2.93
N GLN A 118 -1.31 0.03 2.70
CA GLN A 118 -1.31 1.29 3.46
C GLN A 118 -1.41 1.10 4.98
N PRO A 119 -2.39 0.33 5.52
CA PRO A 119 -2.50 0.15 6.97
C PRO A 119 -1.30 -0.61 7.57
N VAL A 120 -0.71 -1.53 6.82
CA VAL A 120 0.51 -2.26 7.23
C VAL A 120 1.67 -1.28 7.37
N MET A 121 1.90 -0.45 6.36
CA MET A 121 2.97 0.55 6.38
C MET A 121 2.75 1.63 7.43
N ALA A 122 1.49 1.98 7.73
CA ALA A 122 1.15 2.89 8.80
C ALA A 122 1.51 2.30 10.18
N GLN A 123 1.12 1.04 10.43
CA GLN A 123 1.44 0.35 11.67
C GLN A 123 2.96 0.18 11.88
N ILE A 124 3.70 -0.15 10.82
CA ILE A 124 5.16 -0.27 10.89
C ILE A 124 5.79 1.07 11.29
N ARG A 125 5.36 2.18 10.65
CA ARG A 125 5.88 3.52 10.98
C ARG A 125 5.57 3.93 12.42
N GLU A 126 4.35 3.69 12.87
CA GLU A 126 3.94 3.95 14.26
C GLU A 126 4.80 3.16 15.24
N MET A 127 4.99 1.86 14.99
CA MET A 127 5.81 1.00 15.84
C MET A 127 7.28 1.41 15.84
N LEU A 128 7.83 1.82 14.70
CA LEU A 128 9.21 2.35 14.63
C LEU A 128 9.36 3.62 15.46
N GLU A 129 8.37 4.52 15.43
CA GLU A 129 8.41 5.74 16.24
C GLU A 129 8.28 5.45 17.74
N GLU A 130 7.41 4.53 18.14
CA GLU A 130 7.30 4.07 19.52
C GLU A 130 8.64 3.50 20.02
N VAL A 131 9.24 2.60 19.26
CA VAL A 131 10.53 1.97 19.61
C VAL A 131 11.65 3.01 19.64
N ARG A 132 11.63 4.01 18.74
CA ARG A 132 12.59 5.12 18.74
C ARG A 132 12.51 5.91 20.03
N VAL A 133 11.32 6.33 20.42
CA VAL A 133 11.08 7.16 21.62
C VAL A 133 11.43 6.38 22.88
N GLU A 134 10.91 5.16 23.04
CA GLU A 134 11.18 4.32 24.21
C GLU A 134 12.67 4.01 24.40
N GLY A 135 13.39 3.78 23.29
CA GLY A 135 14.81 3.47 23.33
C GLY A 135 15.71 4.69 23.46
N GLY A 136 15.17 5.90 23.42
CA GLY A 136 15.93 7.15 23.41
C GLY A 136 16.84 7.29 22.19
N TYR A 137 16.44 6.71 21.06
CA TYR A 137 17.19 6.81 19.81
C TYR A 137 16.92 8.17 19.14
N THR A 138 17.99 8.81 18.66
CA THR A 138 17.88 10.03 17.86
C THR A 138 17.32 9.73 16.48
N ALA A 139 17.74 8.59 15.90
CA ALA A 139 17.28 8.11 14.60
C ALA A 139 17.31 6.58 14.54
N ILE A 140 16.44 6.03 13.70
CA ILE A 140 16.48 4.63 13.25
C ILE A 140 16.73 4.67 11.74
N LEU A 141 17.78 3.98 11.29
CA LEU A 141 18.17 3.91 9.88
C LEU A 141 17.71 2.58 9.27
N ASP A 142 17.23 2.62 8.04
CA ASP A 142 16.86 1.43 7.30
C ASP A 142 18.05 0.89 6.50
N VAL A 143 18.53 -0.29 6.85
CA VAL A 143 19.64 -0.94 6.12
C VAL A 143 19.22 -1.53 4.79
N ALA A 144 17.91 -1.75 4.56
CA ALA A 144 17.40 -2.29 3.32
C ALA A 144 17.48 -1.28 2.16
N ALA A 145 17.44 0.01 2.48
CA ALA A 145 17.21 1.05 1.48
C ALA A 145 18.43 1.45 0.66
N SER A 146 19.66 1.21 1.13
CA SER A 146 20.78 1.97 0.55
C SER A 146 22.08 1.24 0.33
N GLY A 147 22.29 0.04 0.85
CA GLY A 147 23.63 -0.59 0.76
C GLY A 147 24.78 0.27 1.35
N VAL A 148 24.46 1.37 2.01
CA VAL A 148 25.41 2.33 2.56
C VAL A 148 26.01 1.83 3.88
N ILE A 149 25.25 1.01 4.63
CA ILE A 149 25.71 0.47 5.92
C ILE A 149 26.40 -0.86 5.67
N VAL A 150 27.73 -0.86 5.83
CA VAL A 150 28.59 -2.02 5.53
C VAL A 150 28.75 -2.90 6.79
N ALA A 151 28.73 -2.31 7.98
CA ALA A 151 28.83 -3.01 9.24
C ALA A 151 28.08 -2.24 10.34
N MET A 152 27.47 -2.96 11.27
CA MET A 152 26.78 -2.38 12.43
C MET A 152 26.88 -3.32 13.63
N ASP A 153 26.71 -2.79 14.83
CA ASP A 153 26.56 -3.59 16.04
C ASP A 153 25.19 -4.25 16.06
N LYS A 154 25.15 -5.57 16.22
CA LYS A 154 23.88 -6.35 16.29
C LYS A 154 22.98 -5.91 17.44
N ASN A 155 23.54 -5.33 18.51
CA ASN A 155 22.73 -4.82 19.62
C ASN A 155 21.92 -3.56 19.25
N LEU A 156 22.25 -2.91 18.13
CA LEU A 156 21.54 -1.75 17.60
C LEU A 156 20.52 -2.12 16.52
N ASP A 157 20.43 -3.39 16.15
CA ASP A 157 19.40 -3.91 15.25
C ASP A 157 18.08 -4.10 16.00
N LEU A 158 17.08 -3.34 15.62
CA LEU A 158 15.76 -3.37 16.23
C LEU A 158 14.72 -4.14 15.41
N THR A 159 15.12 -4.79 14.32
CA THR A 159 14.24 -5.49 13.39
C THR A 159 13.31 -6.48 14.11
N GLU A 160 13.88 -7.40 14.90
CA GLU A 160 13.09 -8.39 15.65
C GLU A 160 12.23 -7.77 16.74
N LYS A 161 12.70 -6.70 17.38
CA LYS A 161 11.92 -5.97 18.39
C LYS A 161 10.68 -5.33 17.78
N VAL A 162 10.79 -4.76 16.58
CA VAL A 162 9.68 -4.17 15.84
C VAL A 162 8.69 -5.25 15.41
N ILE A 163 9.18 -6.33 14.79
CA ILE A 163 8.33 -7.46 14.35
C ILE A 163 7.51 -8.02 15.50
N GLY A 164 8.14 -8.26 16.65
CA GLY A 164 7.49 -8.83 17.84
C GLY A 164 6.38 -7.96 18.43
N ARG A 165 6.29 -6.69 18.05
CA ARG A 165 5.25 -5.75 18.50
C ARG A 165 4.14 -5.52 17.50
N LEU A 166 4.36 -5.88 16.21
CA LEU A 166 3.35 -5.74 15.18
C LEU A 166 2.17 -6.69 15.45
N LYS A 167 0.96 -6.17 15.27
CA LYS A 167 -0.28 -6.91 15.49
C LYS A 167 -0.92 -7.31 14.15
N PRO A 168 -1.69 -8.41 14.13
CA PRO A 168 -2.52 -8.70 12.99
C PRO A 168 -3.47 -7.53 12.69
N LEU A 169 -3.58 -7.18 11.41
CA LEU A 169 -4.53 -6.17 10.95
C LEU A 169 -5.74 -6.87 10.34
N PRO A 170 -6.97 -6.36 10.58
CA PRO A 170 -8.13 -6.87 9.87
C PRO A 170 -7.95 -6.57 8.37
N VAL A 171 -8.08 -7.59 7.53
CA VAL A 171 -8.14 -7.40 6.09
C VAL A 171 -9.46 -6.71 5.78
N ALA A 172 -9.42 -5.45 5.37
CA ALA A 172 -10.61 -4.72 4.99
C ALA A 172 -11.37 -5.49 3.89
N ALA A 173 -12.66 -5.74 4.11
CA ALA A 173 -13.51 -6.32 3.09
C ALA A 173 -13.49 -5.43 1.84
N LYS A 174 -13.59 -6.04 0.65
CA LYS A 174 -13.75 -5.26 -0.60
C LYS A 174 -14.88 -4.26 -0.41
N ALA A 175 -14.61 -2.99 -0.66
CA ALA A 175 -15.68 -2.02 -0.84
C ALA A 175 -16.50 -2.48 -2.07
N ASP A 176 -17.78 -2.79 -1.87
CA ASP A 176 -18.69 -3.15 -2.96
C ASP A 176 -18.90 -1.94 -3.88
N THR A 177 -17.99 -1.76 -4.84
CA THR A 177 -18.10 -0.72 -5.88
C THR A 177 -19.27 -0.97 -6.83
N SER A 178 -19.91 -2.15 -6.76
CA SER A 178 -21.11 -2.47 -7.56
C SER A 178 -22.33 -1.60 -7.22
N LYS A 179 -22.34 -0.93 -6.06
CA LYS A 179 -23.47 -0.12 -5.62
C LYS A 179 -23.42 1.35 -6.11
N ALA A 180 -22.29 1.79 -6.64
CA ALA A 180 -22.12 3.18 -7.12
C ALA A 180 -22.61 3.41 -8.57
N ALA A 181 -22.78 2.35 -9.37
CA ALA A 181 -23.21 2.46 -10.76
C ALA A 181 -24.73 2.61 -10.94
N GLY A 182 -25.52 2.59 -9.86
CA GLY A 182 -26.99 2.66 -9.89
C GLY A 182 -27.61 3.97 -9.41
N ALA A 183 -26.85 4.97 -9.04
CA ALA A 183 -27.41 6.26 -8.61
C ALA A 183 -27.80 7.09 -9.84
N LYS A 184 -29.07 6.98 -10.24
CA LYS A 184 -29.72 7.85 -11.21
C LYS A 184 -29.60 9.31 -10.73
N PRO A 185 -29.12 10.26 -11.55
CA PRO A 185 -29.07 11.66 -11.14
C PRO A 185 -30.47 12.16 -10.82
N ALA A 186 -30.63 12.75 -9.63
CA ALA A 186 -31.88 13.39 -9.24
C ALA A 186 -32.19 14.53 -10.19
N PRO A 187 -33.48 14.74 -10.59
CA PRO A 187 -33.85 15.84 -11.47
C PRO A 187 -33.60 17.16 -10.74
N ALA A 188 -32.87 18.08 -11.40
CA ALA A 188 -32.64 19.44 -10.92
C ALA A 188 -33.98 20.14 -10.68
N GLY A 189 -34.28 20.43 -9.42
CA GLY A 189 -35.45 21.18 -9.00
C GLY A 189 -35.40 22.59 -9.57
N LEU A 190 -36.46 22.95 -10.27
CA LEU A 190 -36.75 24.30 -10.76
C LEU A 190 -36.74 25.29 -9.61
N THR A 191 -35.78 26.22 -9.62
CA THR A 191 -35.75 27.35 -8.71
C THR A 191 -36.90 28.28 -9.02
N LYS A 192 -37.79 28.43 -8.06
CA LYS A 192 -38.92 29.36 -8.06
C LYS A 192 -38.39 30.81 -8.05
N LYS A 193 -38.79 31.59 -9.06
CA LYS A 193 -38.54 33.03 -9.21
C LYS A 193 -39.22 33.77 -8.05
N PRO A 194 -38.55 34.74 -7.37
CA PRO A 194 -39.18 35.58 -6.37
C PRO A 194 -40.11 36.66 -7.01
N PRO A 195 -41.21 37.05 -6.33
CA PRO A 195 -42.13 38.06 -6.89
C PRO A 195 -41.54 39.45 -6.78
N THR A 196 -41.76 40.21 -7.84
CA THR A 196 -41.50 41.69 -7.96
C THR A 196 -42.53 42.45 -7.11
N GLN A 197 -42.05 43.37 -6.28
CA GLN A 197 -42.69 44.62 -5.95
C GLN A 197 -41.68 45.71 -6.13
#